data_532244c98f0af183a0fbb4da85a34705
#
_entry.id   532244c98f0af183a0fbb4da85a34705
#
_cell.length_a   1.000
_cell.length_b   1.000
_cell.length_c   1.000
_cell.angle_alpha   90.00
_cell.angle_beta   90.00
_cell.angle_gamma   90.00
#
_symmetry.space_group_name_H-M   'P 1'
#
loop_
_entity.id
_entity.type
_entity.pdbx_description
1 polymer ?
#
loop_
_entity_poly.entity_id
_entity_poly.type
_entity_poly.pdbx_seq_one_letter_code
_entity_poly.pdbx_strand_id
1 'polypeptide(L)'
;MKILSADQIKLVDSFTAQHEPISSINLMERAAAACFKRLIKLIKPDEIITIACGMGNNGGDGLAIARMLLEQGFECNVFVIHHSTKLSDDTEINYKRLKEKYPNRLVDVNSVEELKVKTNKESKVLIDALLGTGINKPVEGLLAEVIDFLNAYYLRIYSIDVPSGLHIDSSSEENKHIIHSSLTFTFQLPKLAFLFSENQNYVPEFEILDIGLDPQGISEQNTAHYFITKKLISSLLKKRNKFSHKGTYGHALLIAGSKGKSGSAIIASKACMRSGTGLFTLHSTK
;
A
#
# COMPACT_ATOMS: atom_id res chain seq x y z
N MET A 1 -6.60 -12.77 -5.23
CA MET A 1 -5.28 -12.49 -4.59
C MET A 1 -5.49 -12.63 -3.10
N LYS A 2 -4.62 -13.34 -2.38
CA LYS A 2 -4.71 -13.47 -0.92
C LYS A 2 -4.40 -12.13 -0.23
N ILE A 3 -5.00 -11.92 0.93
CA ILE A 3 -4.64 -10.87 1.89
C ILE A 3 -4.03 -11.60 3.07
N LEU A 4 -2.79 -11.26 3.42
CA LEU A 4 -2.01 -11.93 4.46
C LEU A 4 -1.76 -10.97 5.63
N SER A 5 -1.63 -11.53 6.84
CA SER A 5 -1.23 -10.79 8.03
C SER A 5 0.26 -10.41 7.99
N ALA A 6 0.68 -9.48 8.87
CA ALA A 6 2.07 -9.06 9.00
C ALA A 6 3.02 -10.25 9.22
N ASP A 7 2.62 -11.19 10.07
CA ASP A 7 3.45 -12.36 10.35
C ASP A 7 3.50 -13.34 9.16
N GLN A 8 2.40 -13.49 8.44
CA GLN A 8 2.38 -14.31 7.22
C GLN A 8 3.23 -13.70 6.11
N ILE A 9 3.24 -12.35 5.97
CA ILE A 9 4.12 -11.66 5.02
C ILE A 9 5.58 -11.95 5.35
N LYS A 10 6.00 -11.85 6.61
CA LYS A 10 7.37 -12.18 7.03
C LYS A 10 7.75 -13.63 6.72
N LEU A 11 6.81 -14.57 6.87
CA LEU A 11 7.05 -15.98 6.50
C LEU A 11 7.27 -16.12 4.98
N VAL A 12 6.50 -15.42 4.16
CA VAL A 12 6.66 -15.43 2.69
C VAL A 12 7.99 -14.79 2.28
N ASP A 13 8.40 -13.69 2.91
CA ASP A 13 9.70 -13.06 2.67
C ASP A 13 10.85 -14.03 2.99
N SER A 14 10.78 -14.70 4.15
CA SER A 14 11.77 -15.70 4.57
C SER A 14 11.78 -16.91 3.61
N PHE A 15 10.61 -17.39 3.19
CA PHE A 15 10.49 -18.47 2.23
C PHE A 15 11.12 -18.08 0.89
N THR A 16 10.84 -16.89 0.40
CA THR A 16 11.41 -16.37 -0.84
C THR A 16 12.93 -16.28 -0.77
N ALA A 17 13.47 -15.75 0.33
CA ALA A 17 14.91 -15.63 0.53
C ALA A 17 15.62 -17.00 0.51
N GLN A 18 14.98 -18.05 1.03
CA GLN A 18 15.53 -19.40 1.04
C GLN A 18 15.46 -20.11 -0.31
N HIS A 19 14.36 -19.96 -1.04
CA HIS A 19 14.11 -20.69 -2.29
C HIS A 19 14.73 -20.03 -3.52
N GLU A 20 14.77 -18.68 -3.54
CA GLU A 20 15.36 -17.92 -4.65
C GLU A 20 16.86 -17.64 -4.44
N PRO A 21 17.54 -18.16 -3.44
CA PRO A 21 18.76 -17.77 -2.73
C PRO A 21 19.11 -16.26 -2.86
N ILE A 22 18.14 -15.41 -2.52
CA ILE A 22 18.30 -13.96 -2.50
C ILE A 22 18.52 -13.47 -1.07
N SER A 23 19.52 -12.61 -0.86
CA SER A 23 19.71 -11.99 0.45
C SER A 23 18.61 -11.00 0.77
N SER A 24 18.30 -10.77 2.06
CA SER A 24 17.28 -9.81 2.51
C SER A 24 17.53 -8.41 1.96
N ILE A 25 18.78 -7.95 1.95
CA ILE A 25 19.17 -6.67 1.37
C ILE A 25 18.86 -6.59 -0.14
N ASN A 26 19.04 -7.68 -0.90
CA ASN A 26 18.72 -7.69 -2.32
C ASN A 26 17.22 -7.75 -2.59
N LEU A 27 16.44 -8.39 -1.72
CA LEU A 27 14.97 -8.35 -1.76
C LEU A 27 14.47 -6.93 -1.49
N MET A 28 15.03 -6.24 -0.48
CA MET A 28 14.77 -4.82 -0.18
C MET A 28 15.12 -3.93 -1.38
N GLU A 29 16.28 -4.11 -2.01
CA GLU A 29 16.67 -3.36 -3.22
C GLU A 29 15.69 -3.58 -4.38
N ARG A 30 15.17 -4.80 -4.55
CA ARG A 30 14.16 -5.13 -5.55
C ARG A 30 12.82 -4.43 -5.27
N ALA A 31 12.39 -4.38 -4.00
CA ALA A 31 11.20 -3.66 -3.57
C ALA A 31 11.35 -2.14 -3.78
N ALA A 32 12.46 -1.58 -3.35
CA ALA A 32 12.80 -0.18 -3.56
C ALA A 32 12.84 0.20 -5.05
N ALA A 33 13.42 -0.65 -5.90
CA ALA A 33 13.45 -0.43 -7.35
C ALA A 33 12.06 -0.45 -7.99
N ALA A 34 11.13 -1.28 -7.49
CA ALA A 34 9.75 -1.28 -7.95
C ALA A 34 9.04 0.05 -7.60
N CYS A 35 9.20 0.54 -6.36
CA CYS A 35 8.71 1.87 -5.95
C CYS A 35 9.34 2.99 -6.78
N PHE A 36 10.66 3.00 -6.91
CA PHE A 36 11.39 3.99 -7.69
C PHE A 36 10.85 4.13 -9.12
N LYS A 37 10.65 3.01 -9.83
CA LYS A 37 10.08 3.00 -11.20
C LYS A 37 8.70 3.64 -11.29
N ARG A 38 7.93 3.65 -10.21
CA ARG A 38 6.62 4.29 -10.16
C ARG A 38 6.74 5.76 -9.79
N LEU A 39 7.54 6.07 -8.78
CA LEU A 39 7.76 7.44 -8.28
C LEU A 39 8.26 8.39 -9.37
N ILE A 40 9.24 7.98 -10.19
CA ILE A 40 9.77 8.82 -11.29
C ILE A 40 8.76 9.16 -12.38
N LYS A 41 7.60 8.48 -12.42
CA LYS A 41 6.49 8.80 -13.33
C LYS A 41 5.48 9.78 -12.73
N LEU A 42 5.54 10.01 -11.43
CA LEU A 42 4.61 10.83 -10.66
C LEU A 42 5.23 12.12 -10.16
N ILE A 43 6.55 12.12 -9.98
CA ILE A 43 7.33 13.26 -9.47
C ILE A 43 8.03 13.92 -10.66
N LYS A 44 7.92 15.25 -10.75
CA LYS A 44 8.60 16.00 -11.81
C LYS A 44 10.09 16.13 -11.49
N PRO A 45 10.96 16.22 -12.50
CA PRO A 45 12.40 16.31 -12.30
C PRO A 45 12.87 17.56 -11.52
N ASP A 46 12.09 18.64 -11.54
CA ASP A 46 12.36 19.91 -10.88
C ASP A 46 11.79 20.00 -9.45
N GLU A 47 11.08 18.95 -8.99
CA GLU A 47 10.52 18.93 -7.64
C GLU A 47 11.55 18.48 -6.61
N ILE A 48 11.64 19.22 -5.50
CA ILE A 48 12.43 18.83 -4.34
C ILE A 48 11.64 17.81 -3.52
N ILE A 49 12.26 16.67 -3.22
CA ILE A 49 11.66 15.54 -2.53
C ILE A 49 12.20 15.48 -1.09
N THR A 50 11.32 15.35 -0.14
CA THR A 50 11.68 14.94 1.22
C THR A 50 11.40 13.45 1.39
N ILE A 51 12.33 12.72 1.99
CA ILE A 51 12.18 11.31 2.30
C ILE A 51 12.38 11.13 3.80
N ALA A 52 11.33 10.67 4.50
CA ALA A 52 11.38 10.42 5.93
C ALA A 52 11.53 8.93 6.18
N CYS A 53 12.67 8.52 6.70
CA CYS A 53 13.04 7.14 6.96
C CYS A 53 13.01 6.84 8.47
N GLY A 54 12.42 5.72 8.84
CA GLY A 54 12.53 5.17 10.18
C GLY A 54 13.78 4.30 10.34
N MET A 55 13.89 3.63 11.50
CA MET A 55 15.04 2.78 11.81
C MET A 55 14.82 1.29 11.48
N GLY A 56 13.58 0.90 11.14
CA GLY A 56 13.22 -0.45 10.69
C GLY A 56 13.37 -0.64 9.17
N ASN A 57 13.02 -1.82 8.66
CA ASN A 57 13.18 -2.20 7.25
C ASN A 57 12.50 -1.25 6.27
N ASN A 58 11.34 -0.69 6.62
CA ASN A 58 10.69 0.32 5.77
C ASN A 58 11.57 1.57 5.56
N GLY A 59 12.31 1.99 6.61
CA GLY A 59 13.34 3.02 6.48
C GLY A 59 14.46 2.61 5.53
N GLY A 60 14.85 1.33 5.54
CA GLY A 60 15.81 0.76 4.59
C GLY A 60 15.35 0.86 3.14
N ASP A 61 14.06 0.56 2.87
CA ASP A 61 13.43 0.78 1.55
C ASP A 61 13.49 2.26 1.15
N GLY A 62 13.15 3.16 2.09
CA GLY A 62 13.23 4.62 1.88
C GLY A 62 14.63 5.10 1.53
N LEU A 63 15.66 4.61 2.23
CA LEU A 63 17.07 4.94 1.97
C LEU A 63 17.54 4.42 0.60
N ALA A 64 17.13 3.21 0.21
CA ALA A 64 17.43 2.67 -1.10
C ALA A 64 16.75 3.48 -2.22
N ILE A 65 15.47 3.86 -2.05
CA ILE A 65 14.75 4.73 -2.97
C ILE A 65 15.44 6.10 -3.07
N ALA A 66 15.85 6.68 -1.95
CA ALA A 66 16.57 7.96 -1.91
C ALA A 66 17.85 7.91 -2.75
N ARG A 67 18.63 6.84 -2.59
CA ARG A 67 19.85 6.64 -3.38
C ARG A 67 19.54 6.55 -4.87
N MET A 68 18.52 5.78 -5.26
CA MET A 68 18.12 5.65 -6.68
C MET A 68 17.64 6.98 -7.27
N LEU A 69 16.88 7.78 -6.52
CA LEU A 69 16.42 9.09 -6.96
C LEU A 69 17.60 10.07 -7.14
N LEU A 70 18.52 10.13 -6.18
CA LEU A 70 19.73 10.96 -6.27
C LEU A 70 20.64 10.54 -7.44
N GLU A 71 20.76 9.23 -7.71
CA GLU A 71 21.50 8.69 -8.86
C GLU A 71 20.89 9.11 -10.21
N GLN A 72 19.59 9.36 -10.25
CA GLN A 72 18.88 9.86 -11.44
C GLN A 72 18.83 11.40 -11.51
N GLY A 73 19.48 12.09 -10.57
CA GLY A 73 19.57 13.55 -10.57
C GLY A 73 18.40 14.28 -9.93
N PHE A 74 17.49 13.59 -9.22
CA PHE A 74 16.46 14.24 -8.43
C PHE A 74 17.08 14.94 -7.21
N GLU A 75 16.51 16.07 -6.80
CA GLU A 75 16.91 16.72 -5.57
C GLU A 75 16.15 16.15 -4.38
N CYS A 76 16.87 15.46 -3.47
CA CYS A 76 16.30 14.81 -2.30
C CYS A 76 16.94 15.31 -1.00
N ASN A 77 16.12 15.51 0.04
CA ASN A 77 16.52 15.66 1.43
C ASN A 77 16.04 14.43 2.20
N VAL A 78 16.96 13.69 2.81
CA VAL A 78 16.68 12.42 3.47
C VAL A 78 16.83 12.57 4.97
N PHE A 79 15.76 12.35 5.71
CA PHE A 79 15.73 12.41 7.16
C PHE A 79 15.64 11.01 7.74
N VAL A 80 16.58 10.65 8.62
CA VAL A 80 16.52 9.42 9.41
C VAL A 80 16.07 9.78 10.81
N ILE A 81 14.90 9.31 11.20
CA ILE A 81 14.27 9.62 12.49
C ILE A 81 14.71 8.61 13.53
N HIS A 82 15.54 9.05 14.50
CA HIS A 82 16.11 8.21 15.55
C HIS A 82 15.11 7.99 16.68
N HIS A 83 14.13 7.11 16.46
CA HIS A 83 13.10 6.73 17.43
C HIS A 83 13.41 5.47 18.22
N SER A 84 14.52 4.83 17.93
CA SER A 84 15.00 3.64 18.64
C SER A 84 16.53 3.66 18.77
N THR A 85 17.11 2.65 19.41
CA THR A 85 18.56 2.60 19.69
C THR A 85 19.39 2.02 18.56
N LYS A 86 18.79 1.28 17.61
CA LYS A 86 19.51 0.58 16.54
C LYS A 86 18.72 0.53 15.25
N LEU A 87 19.39 0.72 14.11
CA LEU A 87 18.87 0.44 12.78
C LEU A 87 18.72 -1.08 12.59
N SER A 88 17.76 -1.53 11.81
CA SER A 88 17.75 -2.91 11.31
C SER A 88 18.97 -3.17 10.42
N ASP A 89 19.40 -4.41 10.32
CA ASP A 89 20.67 -4.75 9.65
C ASP A 89 20.69 -4.28 8.18
N ASP A 90 19.61 -4.49 7.42
CA ASP A 90 19.51 -4.03 6.02
C ASP A 90 19.39 -2.49 5.92
N THR A 91 18.71 -1.86 6.88
CA THR A 91 18.64 -0.40 6.97
C THR A 91 20.00 0.22 7.24
N GLU A 92 20.80 -0.38 8.12
CA GLU A 92 22.16 0.07 8.40
C GLU A 92 23.05 -0.02 7.14
N ILE A 93 22.91 -1.07 6.34
CA ILE A 93 23.63 -1.20 5.08
C ILE A 93 23.26 -0.05 4.12
N ASN A 94 21.96 0.21 3.92
CA ASN A 94 21.51 1.28 3.02
C ASN A 94 21.82 2.68 3.56
N TYR A 95 21.80 2.86 4.88
CA TYR A 95 22.25 4.10 5.53
C TYR A 95 23.73 4.38 5.23
N LYS A 96 24.62 3.38 5.39
CA LYS A 96 26.05 3.50 5.09
C LYS A 96 26.28 3.81 3.60
N ARG A 97 25.61 3.10 2.69
CA ARG A 97 25.70 3.33 1.24
C ARG A 97 25.30 4.75 0.86
N LEU A 98 24.22 5.26 1.42
CA LEU A 98 23.73 6.60 1.14
C LEU A 98 24.65 7.67 1.75
N LYS A 99 25.10 7.48 2.99
CA LYS A 99 25.97 8.41 3.71
C LYS A 99 27.34 8.52 3.05
N GLU A 100 27.89 7.42 2.56
CA GLU A 100 29.17 7.42 1.83
C GLU A 100 29.08 8.21 0.51
N LYS A 101 28.00 8.00 -0.26
CA LYS A 101 27.86 8.58 -1.59
C LYS A 101 27.30 10.00 -1.58
N TYR A 102 26.39 10.31 -0.63
CA TYR A 102 25.66 11.57 -0.55
C TYR A 102 25.60 12.11 0.89
N PRO A 103 26.74 12.37 1.57
CA PRO A 103 26.78 12.74 3.00
C PRO A 103 25.97 13.99 3.32
N ASN A 104 25.91 14.96 2.40
CA ASN A 104 25.19 16.23 2.58
C ASN A 104 23.68 16.14 2.35
N ARG A 105 23.17 15.00 1.90
CA ARG A 105 21.74 14.78 1.64
C ARG A 105 21.06 13.98 2.72
N LEU A 106 21.82 13.35 3.62
CA LEU A 106 21.32 12.54 4.71
C LEU A 106 21.49 13.28 6.04
N VAL A 107 20.39 13.39 6.76
CA VAL A 107 20.29 14.13 8.00
C VAL A 107 19.70 13.25 9.08
N ASP A 108 20.45 13.05 10.16
CA ASP A 108 19.96 12.39 11.38
C ASP A 108 19.10 13.38 12.18
N VAL A 109 17.95 12.91 12.68
CA VAL A 109 16.94 13.71 13.38
C VAL A 109 16.58 13.04 14.69
N ASN A 110 16.75 13.75 15.82
CA ASN A 110 16.47 13.27 17.17
C ASN A 110 15.30 14.02 17.84
N SER A 111 14.80 15.09 17.21
CA SER A 111 13.63 15.84 17.68
C SER A 111 12.81 16.41 16.52
N VAL A 112 11.54 16.69 16.76
CA VAL A 112 10.68 17.31 15.74
C VAL A 112 11.12 18.76 15.43
N GLU A 113 11.73 19.46 16.39
CA GLU A 113 12.29 20.79 16.19
C GLU A 113 13.45 20.79 15.19
N GLU A 114 14.35 19.79 15.30
CA GLU A 114 15.42 19.62 14.29
C GLU A 114 14.84 19.36 12.91
N LEU A 115 13.80 18.52 12.80
CA LEU A 115 13.14 18.25 11.53
C LEU A 115 12.55 19.53 10.93
N LYS A 116 11.81 20.32 11.73
CA LYS A 116 11.20 21.59 11.31
C LYS A 116 12.23 22.57 10.77
N VAL A 117 13.35 22.72 11.46
CA VAL A 117 14.43 23.66 11.07
C VAL A 117 15.12 23.22 9.78
N LYS A 118 15.34 21.92 9.62
CA LYS A 118 16.08 21.34 8.48
C LYS A 118 15.19 21.06 7.27
N THR A 119 13.86 21.11 7.41
CA THR A 119 12.93 20.89 6.30
C THR A 119 13.01 22.02 5.29
N ASN A 120 13.24 21.67 4.02
CA ASN A 120 13.27 22.62 2.93
C ASN A 120 11.86 23.12 2.60
N LYS A 121 11.65 24.46 2.70
CA LYS A 121 10.34 25.08 2.47
C LYS A 121 9.83 24.96 1.03
N GLU A 122 10.70 24.67 0.09
CA GLU A 122 10.34 24.45 -1.33
C GLU A 122 9.91 23.01 -1.61
N SER A 123 10.23 22.07 -0.72
CA SER A 123 9.81 20.68 -0.85
C SER A 123 8.30 20.54 -0.67
N LYS A 124 7.63 19.98 -1.68
CA LYS A 124 6.18 19.75 -1.70
C LYS A 124 5.80 18.28 -1.73
N VAL A 125 6.78 17.41 -1.90
CA VAL A 125 6.61 15.96 -1.99
C VAL A 125 7.29 15.30 -0.82
N LEU A 126 6.54 14.46 -0.12
CA LEU A 126 7.06 13.58 0.92
C LEU A 126 7.00 12.13 0.44
N ILE A 127 8.07 11.39 0.67
CA ILE A 127 8.06 9.93 0.67
C ILE A 127 8.13 9.48 2.12
N ASP A 128 7.06 8.85 2.58
CA ASP A 128 6.92 8.28 3.91
C ASP A 128 7.46 6.84 3.92
N ALA A 129 8.52 6.64 4.67
CA ALA A 129 9.16 5.35 4.92
C ALA A 129 9.55 5.22 6.41
N LEU A 130 8.72 5.77 7.33
CA LEU A 130 9.01 5.74 8.77
C LEU A 130 8.74 4.35 9.36
N LEU A 131 7.54 3.81 9.15
CA LEU A 131 7.09 2.56 9.72
C LEU A 131 6.40 1.71 8.65
N GLY A 132 6.62 0.39 8.67
CA GLY A 132 5.99 -0.58 7.79
C GLY A 132 4.96 -1.46 8.52
N THR A 133 4.77 -2.68 8.03
CA THR A 133 3.77 -3.65 8.52
C THR A 133 3.98 -4.16 9.94
N GLY A 134 5.12 -3.89 10.56
CA GLY A 134 5.50 -4.43 11.88
C GLY A 134 4.88 -3.73 13.09
N ILE A 135 3.96 -2.78 12.90
CA ILE A 135 3.36 -2.00 13.98
C ILE A 135 2.19 -2.78 14.57
N ASN A 136 2.17 -2.90 15.89
CA ASN A 136 1.08 -3.53 16.65
C ASN A 136 0.67 -2.74 17.90
N LYS A 137 1.19 -1.52 18.06
CA LYS A 137 0.88 -0.60 19.16
C LYS A 137 0.67 0.80 18.61
N PRO A 138 -0.11 1.65 19.29
CA PRO A 138 -0.22 3.06 18.94
C PRO A 138 1.14 3.74 18.87
N VAL A 139 1.28 4.66 17.93
CA VAL A 139 2.51 5.44 17.77
C VAL A 139 2.55 6.54 18.82
N GLU A 140 3.69 6.67 19.51
CA GLU A 140 3.91 7.62 20.58
C GLU A 140 5.27 8.34 20.45
N GLY A 141 5.47 9.38 21.26
CA GLY A 141 6.75 10.09 21.37
C GLY A 141 7.18 10.75 20.05
N LEU A 142 8.47 10.70 19.76
CA LEU A 142 9.06 11.38 18.60
C LEU A 142 8.37 11.05 17.28
N LEU A 143 8.01 9.78 17.07
CA LEU A 143 7.32 9.39 15.83
C LEU A 143 5.94 10.00 15.70
N ALA A 144 5.18 10.12 16.79
CA ALA A 144 3.87 10.77 16.80
C ALA A 144 4.00 12.25 16.40
N GLU A 145 4.94 12.97 17.01
CA GLU A 145 5.21 14.38 16.72
C GLU A 145 5.68 14.59 15.27
N VAL A 146 6.52 13.68 14.76
CA VAL A 146 7.00 13.71 13.38
C VAL A 146 5.86 13.47 12.40
N ILE A 147 5.01 12.46 12.63
CA ILE A 147 3.85 12.16 11.78
C ILE A 147 2.90 13.36 11.73
N ASP A 148 2.59 13.95 12.87
CA ASP A 148 1.71 15.13 12.96
C ASP A 148 2.29 16.32 12.18
N PHE A 149 3.59 16.57 12.34
CA PHE A 149 4.27 17.62 11.58
C PHE A 149 4.24 17.36 10.07
N LEU A 150 4.55 16.13 9.64
CA LEU A 150 4.58 15.78 8.22
C LEU A 150 3.18 15.88 7.59
N ASN A 151 2.13 15.44 8.27
CA ASN A 151 0.74 15.58 7.82
C ASN A 151 0.31 17.05 7.68
N ALA A 152 0.75 17.90 8.62
CA ALA A 152 0.43 19.33 8.57
C ALA A 152 1.21 20.08 7.47
N TYR A 153 2.41 19.61 7.13
CA TYR A 153 3.32 20.31 6.23
C TYR A 153 3.16 19.91 4.77
N TYR A 154 2.98 18.60 4.48
CA TYR A 154 2.95 18.08 3.12
C TYR A 154 1.52 17.75 2.67
N LEU A 155 1.18 18.21 1.46
CA LEU A 155 -0.10 17.89 0.81
C LEU A 155 -0.01 16.68 -0.13
N ARG A 156 1.20 16.31 -0.54
CA ARG A 156 1.44 15.18 -1.43
C ARG A 156 2.42 14.21 -0.81
N ILE A 157 1.88 13.13 -0.27
CA ILE A 157 2.61 12.11 0.48
C ILE A 157 2.48 10.77 -0.24
N TYR A 158 3.60 10.14 -0.53
CA TYR A 158 3.69 8.79 -1.06
C TYR A 158 4.22 7.87 0.03
N SER A 159 3.40 6.93 0.51
CA SER A 159 3.81 5.98 1.54
C SER A 159 4.36 4.70 0.93
N ILE A 160 5.45 4.20 1.51
CA ILE A 160 6.09 2.95 1.12
C ILE A 160 5.55 1.82 1.97
N ASP A 161 5.05 0.79 1.35
CA ASP A 161 4.39 -0.41 1.84
C ASP A 161 3.09 -0.12 2.61
N VAL A 162 3.11 0.72 3.63
CA VAL A 162 1.94 1.09 4.46
C VAL A 162 2.12 2.53 4.92
N PRO A 163 1.05 3.36 4.97
CA PRO A 163 1.15 4.65 5.65
C PRO A 163 1.61 4.47 7.08
N SER A 164 2.67 5.19 7.47
CA SER A 164 3.27 5.02 8.78
C SER A 164 2.25 5.29 9.89
N GLY A 165 2.16 4.37 10.83
CA GLY A 165 1.17 4.38 11.91
C GLY A 165 -0.08 3.54 11.66
N LEU A 166 -0.37 3.09 10.44
CA LEU A 166 -1.53 2.26 10.14
C LEU A 166 -1.30 0.80 10.55
N HIS A 167 -2.18 0.25 11.39
CA HIS A 167 -2.21 -1.17 11.74
C HIS A 167 -2.82 -1.95 10.57
N ILE A 168 -2.13 -3.00 10.08
CA ILE A 168 -2.58 -3.74 8.89
C ILE A 168 -3.54 -4.89 9.19
N ASP A 169 -3.48 -5.45 10.41
CA ASP A 169 -4.21 -6.65 10.81
C ASP A 169 -5.37 -6.36 11.77
N SER A 170 -5.49 -5.13 12.27
CA SER A 170 -6.50 -4.71 13.24
C SER A 170 -6.99 -3.31 12.96
N SER A 171 -8.04 -2.87 13.65
CA SER A 171 -8.50 -1.48 13.62
C SER A 171 -7.39 -0.53 14.09
N SER A 172 -7.31 0.63 13.45
CA SER A 172 -6.38 1.70 13.82
C SER A 172 -7.07 2.84 14.57
N GLU A 173 -8.31 2.64 15.06
CA GLU A 173 -9.09 3.70 15.74
C GLU A 173 -8.41 4.28 16.98
N GLU A 174 -7.62 3.48 17.69
CA GLU A 174 -6.85 3.91 18.86
C GLU A 174 -5.58 4.69 18.49
N ASN A 175 -5.09 4.56 17.26
CA ASN A 175 -3.90 5.26 16.79
C ASN A 175 -4.30 6.57 16.10
N LYS A 176 -3.95 7.70 16.70
CA LYS A 176 -4.25 9.03 16.18
C LYS A 176 -3.16 9.57 15.25
N HIS A 177 -1.96 8.96 15.28
CA HIS A 177 -0.78 9.40 14.55
C HIS A 177 -0.53 8.47 13.37
N ILE A 178 -1.23 8.74 12.26
CA ILE A 178 -1.12 7.97 11.02
C ILE A 178 -0.86 8.95 9.87
N ILE A 179 0.03 8.62 8.96
CA ILE A 179 0.29 9.41 7.76
C ILE A 179 -0.94 9.42 6.83
N HIS A 180 -1.31 10.61 6.36
CA HIS A 180 -2.36 10.81 5.36
C HIS A 180 -1.75 10.68 3.95
N SER A 181 -1.62 9.46 3.48
CA SER A 181 -1.02 9.20 2.17
C SER A 181 -1.90 9.69 1.02
N SER A 182 -1.28 10.25 -0.02
CA SER A 182 -1.98 10.51 -1.29
C SER A 182 -2.04 9.25 -2.16
N LEU A 183 -1.01 8.42 -2.08
CA LEU A 183 -0.91 7.11 -2.75
C LEU A 183 0.05 6.23 -1.97
N THR A 184 -0.36 5.00 -1.70
CA THR A 184 0.47 3.99 -1.03
C THR A 184 0.97 2.96 -2.04
N PHE A 185 2.29 2.74 -2.09
CA PHE A 185 2.90 1.66 -2.85
C PHE A 185 3.09 0.46 -1.94
N THR A 186 2.25 -0.55 -2.06
CA THR A 186 2.31 -1.74 -1.21
C THR A 186 2.93 -2.92 -1.93
N PHE A 187 3.73 -3.70 -1.20
CA PHE A 187 4.50 -4.79 -1.78
C PHE A 187 3.68 -6.07 -1.89
N GLN A 188 3.71 -6.66 -3.07
CA GLN A 188 3.21 -7.97 -3.50
C GLN A 188 1.72 -8.21 -3.26
N LEU A 189 1.21 -7.89 -2.07
CA LEU A 189 -0.16 -8.19 -1.65
C LEU A 189 -0.81 -6.98 -0.98
N PRO A 190 -2.13 -6.77 -1.18
CA PRO A 190 -2.86 -5.73 -0.47
C PRO A 190 -2.95 -6.09 1.02
N LYS A 191 -3.05 -5.06 1.87
CA LYS A 191 -3.24 -5.21 3.31
C LYS A 191 -4.74 -5.10 3.64
N LEU A 192 -5.20 -5.83 4.65
CA LEU A 192 -6.62 -5.83 5.03
C LEU A 192 -7.11 -4.43 5.42
N ALA A 193 -6.30 -3.69 6.15
CA ALA A 193 -6.62 -2.34 6.60
C ALA A 193 -6.91 -1.34 5.46
N PHE A 194 -6.40 -1.57 4.25
CA PHE A 194 -6.67 -0.70 3.09
C PHE A 194 -8.11 -0.79 2.59
N LEU A 195 -8.86 -1.80 3.04
CA LEU A 195 -10.24 -2.06 2.63
C LEU A 195 -11.26 -1.64 3.69
N PHE A 196 -10.81 -1.12 4.82
CA PHE A 196 -11.68 -0.61 5.87
C PHE A 196 -12.08 0.84 5.60
N SER A 197 -13.37 1.14 5.73
CA SER A 197 -13.91 2.47 5.45
C SER A 197 -13.32 3.57 6.35
N GLU A 198 -13.01 3.24 7.60
CA GLU A 198 -12.39 4.16 8.57
C GLU A 198 -11.00 4.62 8.15
N ASN A 199 -10.30 3.83 7.32
CA ASN A 199 -8.94 4.12 6.86
C ASN A 199 -8.90 4.91 5.54
N GLN A 200 -10.05 5.32 4.99
CA GLN A 200 -10.14 6.02 3.71
C GLN A 200 -9.29 7.30 3.67
N ASN A 201 -9.17 8.01 4.79
CA ASN A 201 -8.37 9.24 4.85
C ASN A 201 -6.86 8.98 4.88
N TYR A 202 -6.43 7.79 5.27
CA TYR A 202 -5.03 7.40 5.36
C TYR A 202 -4.55 6.69 4.09
N VAL A 203 -5.45 5.92 3.45
CA VAL A 203 -5.17 5.16 2.23
C VAL A 203 -6.28 5.40 1.21
N PRO A 204 -6.42 6.63 0.66
CA PRO A 204 -7.44 6.89 -0.37
C PRO A 204 -7.18 6.07 -1.65
N GLU A 205 -5.92 5.86 -1.99
CA GLU A 205 -5.49 5.07 -3.14
C GLU A 205 -4.26 4.23 -2.79
N PHE A 206 -4.16 3.03 -3.36
CA PHE A 206 -2.97 2.19 -3.26
C PHE A 206 -2.67 1.45 -4.57
N GLU A 207 -1.39 1.19 -4.79
CA GLU A 207 -0.89 0.39 -5.91
C GLU A 207 -0.09 -0.80 -5.39
N ILE A 208 -0.43 -2.00 -5.86
CA ILE A 208 0.28 -3.23 -5.50
C ILE A 208 1.45 -3.38 -6.45
N LEU A 209 2.66 -3.36 -5.91
CA LEU A 209 3.89 -3.57 -6.65
C LEU A 209 4.35 -5.02 -6.53
N ASP A 210 4.53 -5.66 -7.67
CA ASP A 210 5.13 -7.00 -7.73
C ASP A 210 6.63 -6.88 -7.45
N ILE A 211 7.06 -7.50 -6.35
CA ILE A 211 8.45 -7.57 -5.94
C ILE A 211 9.03 -8.99 -6.08
N GLY A 212 8.29 -9.89 -6.73
CA GLY A 212 8.72 -11.25 -7.05
C GLY A 212 8.82 -12.14 -5.81
N LEU A 213 7.88 -12.05 -4.86
CA LEU A 213 7.81 -13.04 -3.78
C LEU A 213 7.39 -14.40 -4.35
N ASP A 214 7.92 -15.47 -3.75
CA ASP A 214 7.69 -16.83 -4.21
C ASP A 214 6.20 -17.19 -4.19
N PRO A 215 5.60 -17.57 -5.35
CA PRO A 215 4.18 -17.93 -5.42
C PRO A 215 3.80 -19.14 -4.55
N GLN A 216 4.73 -20.08 -4.32
CA GLN A 216 4.50 -21.23 -3.44
C GLN A 216 4.41 -20.75 -1.99
N GLY A 217 5.34 -19.91 -1.52
CA GLY A 217 5.31 -19.33 -0.19
C GLY A 217 3.99 -18.60 0.09
N ILE A 218 3.46 -17.85 -0.91
CA ILE A 218 2.16 -17.21 -0.83
C ILE A 218 1.03 -18.25 -0.80
N SER A 219 1.11 -19.29 -1.64
CA SER A 219 0.05 -20.29 -1.74
C SER A 219 -0.13 -21.15 -0.48
N GLU A 220 0.95 -21.37 0.26
CA GLU A 220 0.97 -22.15 1.49
C GLU A 220 0.35 -21.40 2.70
N GLN A 221 0.24 -20.05 2.63
CA GLN A 221 -0.39 -19.30 3.71
C GLN A 221 -1.92 -19.48 3.72
N ASN A 222 -2.47 -19.82 4.87
CA ASN A 222 -3.92 -19.92 5.06
C ASN A 222 -4.51 -18.55 5.41
N THR A 223 -5.54 -18.13 4.66
CA THR A 223 -6.27 -16.88 4.93
C THR A 223 -7.74 -17.04 4.57
N ALA A 224 -8.61 -16.32 5.28
CA ALA A 224 -10.02 -16.17 4.95
C ALA A 224 -10.29 -14.94 4.05
N HIS A 225 -9.29 -14.09 3.84
CA HIS A 225 -9.44 -12.81 3.16
C HIS A 225 -8.84 -12.83 1.76
N TYR A 226 -9.64 -12.41 0.77
CA TYR A 226 -9.24 -12.40 -0.63
C TYR A 226 -9.60 -11.08 -1.31
N PHE A 227 -8.64 -10.47 -1.96
CA PHE A 227 -8.85 -9.31 -2.84
C PHE A 227 -9.27 -9.78 -4.22
N ILE A 228 -10.42 -9.30 -4.70
CA ILE A 228 -10.96 -9.64 -6.02
C ILE A 228 -10.23 -8.83 -7.09
N THR A 229 -9.49 -9.53 -7.95
CA THR A 229 -8.74 -8.90 -9.04
C THR A 229 -9.48 -8.97 -10.37
N LYS A 230 -9.19 -8.03 -11.28
CA LYS A 230 -9.70 -8.07 -12.66
C LYS A 230 -9.37 -9.40 -13.35
N LYS A 231 -8.18 -9.97 -13.11
CA LYS A 231 -7.76 -11.26 -13.65
C LYS A 231 -8.67 -12.39 -13.19
N LEU A 232 -9.00 -12.44 -11.90
CA LEU A 232 -9.94 -13.43 -11.35
C LEU A 232 -11.31 -13.30 -12.01
N ILE A 233 -11.89 -12.10 -12.03
CA ILE A 233 -13.19 -11.87 -12.66
C ILE A 233 -13.17 -12.27 -14.13
N SER A 234 -12.13 -11.88 -14.88
CA SER A 234 -11.99 -12.25 -16.30
C SER A 234 -11.94 -13.77 -16.51
N SER A 235 -11.34 -14.53 -15.58
CA SER A 235 -11.30 -16.00 -15.67
C SER A 235 -12.63 -16.67 -15.37
N LEU A 236 -13.50 -16.02 -14.59
CA LEU A 236 -14.84 -16.52 -14.24
C LEU A 236 -15.88 -16.21 -15.33
N LEU A 237 -15.65 -15.16 -16.12
CA LEU A 237 -16.56 -14.76 -17.19
C LEU A 237 -16.45 -15.73 -18.37
N LYS A 238 -17.53 -16.43 -18.66
CA LYS A 238 -17.62 -17.36 -19.80
C LYS A 238 -18.06 -16.60 -21.06
N LYS A 239 -17.33 -16.79 -22.15
CA LYS A 239 -17.73 -16.28 -23.46
C LYS A 239 -18.99 -17.02 -23.93
N ARG A 240 -19.98 -16.28 -24.42
CA ARG A 240 -21.22 -16.86 -24.96
C ARG A 240 -20.93 -17.60 -26.27
N ASN A 241 -21.51 -18.78 -26.43
CA ASN A 241 -21.45 -19.55 -27.67
C ASN A 241 -22.32 -18.90 -28.75
N LYS A 242 -21.86 -18.96 -29.99
CA LYS A 242 -22.52 -18.36 -31.16
C LYS A 242 -23.96 -18.81 -31.33
N PHE A 243 -24.25 -20.07 -31.06
CA PHE A 243 -25.58 -20.70 -31.23
C PHE A 243 -26.35 -20.91 -29.94
N SER A 244 -25.93 -20.24 -28.85
CA SER A 244 -26.70 -20.29 -27.59
C SER A 244 -27.95 -19.42 -27.67
N HIS A 245 -28.97 -19.82 -26.91
CA HIS A 245 -30.23 -19.11 -26.80
C HIS A 245 -30.51 -18.70 -25.35
N LYS A 246 -31.54 -17.89 -25.11
CA LYS A 246 -31.86 -17.37 -23.79
C LYS A 246 -31.98 -18.46 -22.71
N GLY A 247 -32.54 -19.63 -23.01
CA GLY A 247 -32.65 -20.73 -22.06
C GLY A 247 -31.34 -21.34 -21.61
N THR A 248 -30.24 -21.17 -22.40
CA THR A 248 -28.89 -21.65 -22.05
C THR A 248 -28.28 -20.91 -20.83
N TYR A 249 -28.74 -19.72 -20.56
CA TYR A 249 -28.17 -18.84 -19.52
C TYR A 249 -29.05 -18.69 -18.28
N GLY A 250 -29.90 -19.66 -18.06
CA GLY A 250 -30.74 -19.76 -16.88
C GLY A 250 -31.94 -18.82 -16.84
N HIS A 251 -32.75 -19.00 -15.80
CA HIS A 251 -33.92 -18.18 -15.52
C HIS A 251 -33.86 -17.72 -14.07
N ALA A 252 -33.78 -16.42 -13.85
CA ALA A 252 -33.78 -15.84 -12.50
C ALA A 252 -35.19 -15.39 -12.12
N LEU A 253 -35.56 -15.66 -10.87
CA LEU A 253 -36.77 -15.14 -10.24
C LEU A 253 -36.36 -14.12 -9.17
N LEU A 254 -36.88 -12.91 -9.25
CA LEU A 254 -36.74 -11.88 -8.22
C LEU A 254 -38.09 -11.65 -7.55
N ILE A 255 -38.15 -11.81 -6.25
CA ILE A 255 -39.31 -11.46 -5.43
C ILE A 255 -38.94 -10.21 -4.66
N ALA A 256 -39.45 -9.04 -5.08
CA ALA A 256 -39.05 -7.76 -4.50
C ALA A 256 -40.08 -6.68 -4.83
N GLY A 257 -40.00 -5.60 -4.04
CA GLY A 257 -40.89 -4.45 -4.16
C GLY A 257 -42.06 -4.49 -3.18
N SER A 258 -42.55 -3.32 -2.85
CA SER A 258 -43.78 -3.12 -2.09
C SER A 258 -44.61 -1.99 -2.71
N LYS A 259 -45.88 -1.88 -2.35
CA LYS A 259 -46.76 -0.83 -2.87
C LYS A 259 -46.12 0.56 -2.71
N GLY A 260 -45.95 1.30 -3.80
CA GLY A 260 -45.29 2.60 -3.84
C GLY A 260 -43.75 2.58 -3.74
N LYS A 261 -43.10 1.40 -3.61
CA LYS A 261 -41.64 1.27 -3.48
C LYS A 261 -41.09 0.18 -4.42
N SER A 262 -41.32 0.35 -5.73
CA SER A 262 -40.88 -0.60 -6.78
C SER A 262 -39.53 -0.26 -7.42
N GLY A 263 -38.93 0.92 -7.11
CA GLY A 263 -37.71 1.39 -7.75
C GLY A 263 -36.52 0.45 -7.59
N SER A 264 -36.31 -0.09 -6.40
CA SER A 264 -35.23 -1.07 -6.13
C SER A 264 -35.43 -2.36 -6.91
N ALA A 265 -36.67 -2.85 -7.03
CA ALA A 265 -36.99 -4.03 -7.83
C ALA A 265 -36.71 -3.81 -9.32
N ILE A 266 -37.01 -2.64 -9.85
CA ILE A 266 -36.72 -2.27 -11.25
C ILE A 266 -35.21 -2.22 -11.50
N ILE A 267 -34.42 -1.59 -10.58
CA ILE A 267 -32.96 -1.50 -10.69
C ILE A 267 -32.34 -2.90 -10.64
N ALA A 268 -32.76 -3.74 -9.68
CA ALA A 268 -32.28 -5.11 -9.55
C ALA A 268 -32.62 -5.97 -10.78
N SER A 269 -33.83 -5.80 -11.37
CA SER A 269 -34.23 -6.47 -12.61
C SER A 269 -33.31 -6.10 -13.77
N LYS A 270 -33.03 -4.81 -13.95
CA LYS A 270 -32.13 -4.32 -15.00
C LYS A 270 -30.70 -4.82 -14.80
N ALA A 271 -30.22 -4.84 -13.55
CA ALA A 271 -28.89 -5.36 -13.20
C ALA A 271 -28.79 -6.87 -13.52
N CYS A 272 -29.78 -7.65 -13.13
CA CYS A 272 -29.84 -9.10 -13.41
C CYS A 272 -29.79 -9.40 -14.91
N MET A 273 -30.59 -8.71 -15.72
CA MET A 273 -30.60 -8.88 -17.17
C MET A 273 -29.26 -8.47 -17.80
N ARG A 274 -28.64 -7.38 -17.32
CA ARG A 274 -27.31 -6.92 -17.80
C ARG A 274 -26.16 -7.84 -17.38
N SER A 275 -26.32 -8.55 -16.26
CA SER A 275 -25.34 -9.55 -15.81
C SER A 275 -25.33 -10.82 -16.68
N GLY A 276 -26.33 -10.96 -17.58
CA GLY A 276 -26.29 -12.01 -18.59
C GLY A 276 -27.30 -13.15 -18.38
N THR A 277 -28.22 -13.04 -17.46
CA THR A 277 -29.34 -13.98 -17.32
C THR A 277 -30.12 -14.09 -18.61
N GLY A 278 -30.47 -15.31 -19.03
CA GLY A 278 -31.20 -15.56 -20.27
C GLY A 278 -32.69 -15.21 -20.18
N LEU A 279 -33.31 -15.53 -19.05
CA LEU A 279 -34.70 -15.27 -18.71
C LEU A 279 -34.80 -14.65 -17.33
N PHE A 280 -35.79 -13.79 -17.14
CA PHE A 280 -36.00 -13.09 -15.88
C PHE A 280 -37.47 -12.95 -15.57
N THR A 281 -37.88 -13.25 -14.34
CA THR A 281 -39.25 -13.02 -13.84
C THR A 281 -39.15 -12.12 -12.58
N LEU A 282 -39.94 -11.05 -12.58
CA LEU A 282 -40.15 -10.23 -11.38
C LEU A 282 -41.51 -10.57 -10.79
N HIS A 283 -41.53 -11.02 -9.53
CA HIS A 283 -42.73 -11.10 -8.71
C HIS A 283 -42.74 -9.90 -7.74
N SER A 284 -43.76 -9.05 -7.86
CA SER A 284 -43.93 -7.88 -7.01
C SER A 284 -45.36 -7.71 -6.57
N THR A 285 -45.59 -6.98 -5.49
CA THR A 285 -46.94 -6.60 -5.04
C THR A 285 -47.63 -5.69 -6.05
N LYS A 286 -48.92 -5.84 -6.21
CA LYS A 286 -49.79 -4.96 -6.99
C LYS A 286 -49.92 -3.58 -6.37
#